data_1cb4dd4da929b6c4a765cc30bf261eaa
#
_entry.id   1cb4dd4da929b6c4a765cc30bf261eaa
#
_cell.length_a   1.000
_cell.length_b   1.000
_cell.length_c   1.000
_cell.angle_alpha   90.00
_cell.angle_beta   90.00
_cell.angle_gamma   90.00
#
_symmetry.space_group_name_H-M   'P 1'
#
loop_
_entity.id
_entity.type
_entity.pdbx_description
1 polymer ?
#
loop_
_entity_poly.entity_id
_entity_poly.type
_entity_poly.pdbx_seq_one_letter_code
_entity_poly.pdbx_strand_id
1 'polypeptide(L)'
;MSQSRGPWLGVALALIFVLFTRIFPAGKAALAFLVFLTIFGTAAYYAGKQYTATSLRSASTEAQRNAVYRRELLTSYIPLVEQRPAFGWGITTYPTINGQRSIDNEYLLLMVTEGSFGLGLFLFIVVGTGIRLLHLMSRPLAPADRLLVFAHLSVLIGLVTTVTTVYMGEQVVVLFFMFAGWVQGMRPALAAAGAWQNTGAPVRFRRVLA
;
A
#
# COMPACT_ATOMS: atom_id res chain seq x y z
N MET A 1 -10.62 15.73 -16.30
CA MET A 1 -10.30 15.00 -15.03
C MET A 1 -9.76 13.63 -15.40
N SER A 2 -8.48 13.34 -15.18
CA SER A 2 -7.91 12.01 -15.39
C SER A 2 -8.51 11.06 -14.35
N GLN A 3 -9.34 10.12 -14.79
CA GLN A 3 -9.86 9.06 -13.90
C GLN A 3 -8.74 8.05 -13.65
N SER A 4 -7.96 8.25 -12.59
CA SER A 4 -6.96 7.27 -12.17
C SER A 4 -7.64 5.96 -11.80
N ARG A 5 -7.37 4.89 -12.54
CA ARG A 5 -7.90 3.53 -12.27
C ARG A 5 -7.13 2.80 -11.16
N GLY A 6 -6.02 3.37 -10.70
CA GLY A 6 -5.16 2.77 -9.67
C GLY A 6 -5.86 2.52 -8.34
N PRO A 7 -6.59 3.50 -7.77
CA PRO A 7 -7.33 3.29 -6.54
C PRO A 7 -8.36 2.17 -6.63
N TRP A 8 -9.02 2.01 -7.78
CA TRP A 8 -9.97 0.90 -8.01
C TRP A 8 -9.28 -0.47 -7.99
N LEU A 9 -8.06 -0.56 -8.53
CA LEU A 9 -7.26 -1.78 -8.45
C LEU A 9 -6.90 -2.10 -6.99
N GLY A 10 -6.49 -1.08 -6.22
CA GLY A 10 -6.21 -1.23 -4.79
C GLY A 10 -7.42 -1.75 -4.01
N VAL A 11 -8.61 -1.16 -4.23
CA VAL A 11 -9.86 -1.62 -3.61
C VAL A 11 -10.20 -3.05 -4.03
N ALA A 12 -10.08 -3.37 -5.33
CA ALA A 12 -10.35 -4.71 -5.83
C ALA A 12 -9.45 -5.76 -5.17
N LEU A 13 -8.14 -5.51 -5.06
CA LEU A 13 -7.20 -6.42 -4.40
C LEU A 13 -7.48 -6.56 -2.90
N ALA A 14 -7.84 -5.46 -2.23
CA ALA A 14 -8.26 -5.51 -0.83
C ALA A 14 -9.50 -6.40 -0.63
N LEU A 15 -10.52 -6.26 -1.49
CA LEU A 15 -11.72 -7.09 -1.45
C LEU A 15 -11.43 -8.56 -1.78
N ILE A 16 -10.60 -8.83 -2.79
CA ILE A 16 -10.16 -10.19 -3.12
C ILE A 16 -9.45 -10.81 -1.92
N PHE A 17 -8.58 -10.08 -1.23
CA PHE A 17 -7.93 -10.58 -0.02
C PHE A 17 -8.96 -10.94 1.07
N VAL A 18 -9.97 -10.11 1.30
CA VAL A 18 -11.06 -10.42 2.24
C VAL A 18 -11.79 -11.70 1.85
N LEU A 19 -12.04 -11.94 0.56
CA LEU A 19 -12.63 -13.20 0.09
C LEU A 19 -11.75 -14.39 0.39
N PHE A 20 -10.42 -14.29 0.19
CA PHE A 20 -9.48 -15.36 0.57
C PHE A 20 -9.56 -15.71 2.05
N THR A 21 -9.77 -14.73 2.92
CA THR A 21 -9.92 -14.98 4.37
C THR A 21 -11.23 -15.70 4.73
N ARG A 22 -12.22 -15.68 3.83
CA ARG A 22 -13.48 -16.43 3.98
C ARG A 22 -13.36 -17.89 3.49
N ILE A 23 -12.52 -18.12 2.46
CA ILE A 23 -12.36 -19.43 1.82
C ILE A 23 -11.31 -20.26 2.53
N PHE A 24 -10.21 -19.65 2.96
CA PHE A 24 -9.07 -20.34 3.56
C PHE A 24 -8.95 -20.08 5.06
N PRO A 25 -8.45 -21.05 5.85
CA PRO A 25 -8.08 -20.81 7.24
C PRO A 25 -7.07 -19.65 7.36
N ALA A 26 -7.11 -18.90 8.44
CA ALA A 26 -6.36 -17.65 8.64
C ALA A 26 -4.86 -17.74 8.27
N GLY A 27 -4.18 -18.83 8.67
CA GLY A 27 -2.75 -19.00 8.35
C GLY A 27 -2.47 -19.33 6.88
N LYS A 28 -3.46 -19.81 6.12
CA LYS A 28 -3.31 -20.18 4.70
C LYS A 28 -3.80 -19.09 3.76
N ALA A 29 -4.68 -18.19 4.24
CA ALA A 29 -5.25 -17.14 3.41
C ALA A 29 -4.18 -16.19 2.85
N ALA A 30 -3.24 -15.75 3.66
CA ALA A 30 -2.14 -14.88 3.23
C ALA A 30 -1.23 -15.56 2.21
N LEU A 31 -0.90 -16.84 2.43
CA LEU A 31 -0.10 -17.62 1.48
C LEU A 31 -0.83 -17.82 0.16
N ALA A 32 -2.10 -18.22 0.20
CA ALA A 32 -2.93 -18.42 -1.00
C ALA A 32 -3.07 -17.09 -1.77
N PHE A 33 -3.25 -15.97 -1.09
CA PHE A 33 -3.29 -14.67 -1.71
C PHE A 33 -1.94 -14.26 -2.33
N LEU A 34 -0.82 -14.57 -1.67
CA LEU A 34 0.52 -14.34 -2.22
C LEU A 34 0.73 -15.14 -3.52
N VAL A 35 0.34 -16.41 -3.54
CA VAL A 35 0.39 -17.25 -4.74
C VAL A 35 -0.49 -16.67 -5.86
N PHE A 36 -1.70 -16.23 -5.51
CA PHE A 36 -2.59 -15.52 -6.44
C PHE A 36 -1.92 -14.28 -7.01
N LEU A 37 -1.35 -13.40 -6.17
CA LEU A 37 -0.65 -12.19 -6.62
C LEU A 37 0.54 -12.52 -7.52
N THR A 38 1.29 -13.57 -7.23
CA THR A 38 2.43 -13.99 -8.05
C THR A 38 1.97 -14.43 -9.43
N ILE A 39 0.95 -15.28 -9.52
CA ILE A 39 0.44 -15.79 -10.81
C ILE A 39 -0.19 -14.65 -11.63
N PHE A 40 -1.16 -13.95 -11.04
CA PHE A 40 -1.88 -12.88 -11.74
C PHE A 40 -1.02 -11.65 -11.98
N GLY A 41 -0.13 -11.29 -11.06
CA GLY A 41 0.82 -10.19 -11.22
C GLY A 41 1.81 -10.47 -12.35
N THR A 42 2.32 -11.69 -12.45
CA THR A 42 3.19 -12.09 -13.56
C THR A 42 2.46 -12.05 -14.89
N ALA A 43 1.25 -12.59 -14.96
CA ALA A 43 0.41 -12.53 -16.17
C ALA A 43 0.10 -11.08 -16.57
N ALA A 44 -0.29 -10.25 -15.60
CA ALA A 44 -0.55 -8.82 -15.82
C ALA A 44 0.70 -8.05 -16.28
N TYR A 45 1.88 -8.38 -15.74
CA TYR A 45 3.15 -7.81 -16.18
C TYR A 45 3.45 -8.10 -17.65
N TYR A 46 3.33 -9.35 -18.09
CA TYR A 46 3.56 -9.72 -19.48
C TYR A 46 2.52 -9.11 -20.43
N ALA A 47 1.24 -9.14 -20.07
CA ALA A 47 0.19 -8.49 -20.82
C ALA A 47 0.41 -6.96 -20.91
N GLY A 48 0.78 -6.34 -19.81
CA GLY A 48 1.09 -4.91 -19.73
C GLY A 48 2.28 -4.53 -20.58
N LYS A 49 3.34 -5.35 -20.59
CA LYS A 49 4.53 -5.14 -21.42
C LYS A 49 4.17 -5.13 -22.91
N GLN A 50 3.34 -6.06 -23.37
CA GLN A 50 2.86 -6.08 -24.76
C GLN A 50 1.95 -4.89 -25.06
N TYR A 51 1.02 -4.57 -24.14
CA TYR A 51 0.08 -3.46 -24.30
C TYR A 51 0.77 -2.09 -24.37
N THR A 52 1.88 -1.92 -23.65
CA THR A 52 2.66 -0.69 -23.62
C THR A 52 3.85 -0.67 -24.59
N ALA A 53 4.03 -1.69 -25.43
CA ALA A 53 5.14 -1.74 -26.41
C ALA A 53 5.06 -0.65 -27.50
N THR A 54 3.92 0.00 -27.62
CA THR A 54 3.65 1.11 -28.54
C THR A 54 4.16 2.47 -28.00
N SER A 55 4.21 3.50 -28.85
CA SER A 55 4.54 4.86 -28.45
C SER A 55 3.30 5.67 -28.05
N LEU A 56 3.47 6.80 -27.33
CA LEU A 56 2.36 7.71 -26.99
C LEU A 56 1.61 8.22 -28.22
N ARG A 57 2.31 8.43 -29.36
CA ARG A 57 1.71 8.94 -30.60
C ARG A 57 0.86 7.89 -31.32
N SER A 58 1.20 6.61 -31.18
CA SER A 58 0.51 5.48 -31.83
C SER A 58 -0.48 4.76 -30.93
N ALA A 59 -0.63 5.19 -29.67
CA ALA A 59 -1.61 4.64 -28.75
C ALA A 59 -3.04 4.91 -29.23
N SER A 60 -3.81 3.83 -29.45
CA SER A 60 -5.15 3.88 -30.05
C SER A 60 -6.24 4.30 -29.07
N THR A 61 -6.04 4.08 -27.77
CA THR A 61 -7.02 4.40 -26.73
C THR A 61 -6.43 5.27 -25.63
N GLU A 62 -7.28 6.03 -24.93
CA GLU A 62 -6.86 6.84 -23.77
C GLU A 62 -6.25 5.96 -22.67
N ALA A 63 -6.80 4.78 -22.43
CA ALA A 63 -6.26 3.83 -21.46
C ALA A 63 -4.86 3.34 -21.81
N GLN A 64 -4.61 3.06 -23.11
CA GLN A 64 -3.30 2.69 -23.60
C GLN A 64 -2.32 3.85 -23.49
N ARG A 65 -2.75 5.07 -23.83
CA ARG A 65 -1.94 6.29 -23.72
C ARG A 65 -1.49 6.54 -22.28
N ASN A 66 -2.38 6.38 -21.31
CA ASN A 66 -2.06 6.49 -19.89
C ASN A 66 -1.07 5.39 -19.41
N ALA A 67 -1.20 4.16 -19.92
CA ALA A 67 -0.28 3.08 -19.57
C ALA A 67 1.13 3.30 -20.17
N VAL A 68 1.20 3.75 -21.42
CA VAL A 68 2.46 4.12 -22.09
C VAL A 68 3.13 5.30 -21.39
N TYR A 69 2.35 6.34 -21.04
CA TYR A 69 2.85 7.49 -20.28
C TYR A 69 3.55 7.07 -18.97
N ARG A 70 2.93 6.17 -18.19
CA ARG A 70 3.55 5.67 -16.94
C ARG A 70 4.85 4.90 -17.17
N ARG A 71 4.93 4.14 -18.26
CA ARG A 71 6.17 3.47 -18.64
C ARG A 71 7.24 4.48 -19.04
N GLU A 72 6.90 5.48 -19.85
CA GLU A 72 7.82 6.54 -20.26
C GLU A 72 8.29 7.38 -19.06
N LEU A 73 7.39 7.62 -18.09
CA LEU A 73 7.73 8.29 -16.83
C LEU A 73 8.82 7.53 -16.06
N LEU A 74 8.69 6.21 -15.90
CA LEU A 74 9.71 5.38 -15.28
C LEU A 74 11.04 5.46 -16.04
N THR A 75 11.02 5.25 -17.36
CA THR A 75 12.25 5.25 -18.17
C THR A 75 12.95 6.61 -18.21
N SER A 76 12.19 7.71 -18.08
CA SER A 76 12.74 9.07 -18.08
C SER A 76 13.37 9.43 -16.72
N TYR A 77 12.79 9.00 -15.61
CA TYR A 77 13.27 9.38 -14.28
C TYR A 77 14.31 8.42 -13.68
N ILE A 78 14.43 7.18 -14.16
CA ILE A 78 15.48 6.26 -13.69
C ILE A 78 16.89 6.85 -13.83
N PRO A 79 17.30 7.44 -14.98
CA PRO A 79 18.62 8.05 -15.10
C PRO A 79 18.84 9.24 -14.13
N LEU A 80 17.77 9.91 -13.72
CA LEU A 80 17.85 10.98 -12.74
C LEU A 80 18.07 10.44 -11.32
N VAL A 81 17.42 9.34 -10.97
CA VAL A 81 17.66 8.61 -9.71
C VAL A 81 19.10 8.12 -9.62
N GLU A 82 19.66 7.60 -10.70
CA GLU A 82 21.04 7.11 -10.75
C GLU A 82 22.09 8.20 -10.49
N GLN A 83 21.79 9.46 -10.75
CA GLN A 83 22.68 10.59 -10.45
C GLN A 83 22.75 10.93 -8.95
N ARG A 84 21.66 10.69 -8.20
CA ARG A 84 21.60 10.94 -6.74
C ARG A 84 20.87 9.82 -6.01
N PRO A 85 21.44 8.60 -5.99
CA PRO A 85 20.70 7.42 -5.55
C PRO A 85 20.42 7.38 -4.04
N ALA A 86 21.24 7.98 -3.20
CA ALA A 86 21.13 7.86 -1.74
C ALA A 86 20.04 8.78 -1.15
N PHE A 87 20.10 10.08 -1.45
CA PHE A 87 19.27 11.10 -0.82
C PHE A 87 18.38 11.87 -1.81
N GLY A 88 18.41 11.51 -3.09
CA GLY A 88 17.58 12.14 -4.12
C GLY A 88 17.94 13.60 -4.40
N TRP A 89 17.00 14.31 -5.00
CA TRP A 89 17.15 15.70 -5.44
C TRP A 89 16.44 16.70 -4.51
N GLY A 90 15.58 16.24 -3.61
CA GLY A 90 14.67 17.07 -2.83
C GLY A 90 13.39 17.42 -3.58
N ILE A 91 12.29 17.58 -2.83
CA ILE A 91 10.94 17.76 -3.40
C ILE A 91 10.79 19.06 -4.21
N THR A 92 11.56 20.09 -3.91
CA THR A 92 11.49 21.39 -4.58
C THR A 92 12.52 21.57 -5.69
N THR A 93 13.53 20.69 -5.78
CA THR A 93 14.71 20.88 -6.62
C THR A 93 14.89 19.81 -7.68
N TYR A 94 14.06 18.77 -7.70
CA TYR A 94 14.18 17.74 -8.74
C TYR A 94 13.82 18.29 -10.13
N PRO A 95 14.61 17.95 -11.16
CA PRO A 95 14.38 18.43 -12.52
C PRO A 95 13.09 17.83 -13.10
N THR A 96 12.28 18.65 -13.73
CA THR A 96 11.13 18.19 -14.54
C THR A 96 11.62 17.76 -15.92
N ILE A 97 11.27 16.55 -16.33
CA ILE A 97 11.69 15.97 -17.61
C ILE A 97 10.51 16.06 -18.59
N ASN A 98 10.78 16.50 -19.83
CA ASN A 98 9.81 16.53 -20.94
C ASN A 98 8.50 17.27 -20.65
N GLY A 99 8.53 18.28 -19.77
CA GLY A 99 7.32 19.03 -19.38
C GLY A 99 6.31 18.21 -18.56
N GLN A 100 6.72 17.07 -18.03
CA GLN A 100 5.90 16.25 -17.13
C GLN A 100 5.64 17.02 -15.83
N ARG A 101 4.37 17.28 -15.54
CA ARG A 101 3.95 18.12 -14.41
C ARG A 101 3.88 17.38 -13.06
N SER A 102 3.78 16.05 -13.09
CA SER A 102 3.66 15.24 -11.87
C SER A 102 4.23 13.84 -12.08
N ILE A 103 4.74 13.25 -11.01
CA ILE A 103 5.13 11.84 -10.94
C ILE A 103 3.99 11.11 -10.25
N ASP A 104 3.12 10.44 -11.04
CA ASP A 104 1.96 9.70 -10.53
C ASP A 104 2.33 8.29 -10.02
N ASN A 105 3.42 8.19 -9.27
CA ASN A 105 3.92 6.97 -8.65
C ASN A 105 4.73 7.35 -7.43
N GLU A 106 4.22 7.01 -6.23
CA GLU A 106 4.86 7.38 -4.97
C GLU A 106 6.26 6.80 -4.81
N TYR A 107 6.46 5.54 -5.21
CA TYR A 107 7.78 4.90 -5.10
C TYR A 107 8.83 5.61 -5.95
N LEU A 108 8.45 5.99 -7.18
CA LEU A 108 9.32 6.75 -8.06
C LEU A 108 9.54 8.17 -7.52
N LEU A 109 8.50 8.81 -7.00
CA LEU A 109 8.60 10.14 -6.40
C LEU A 109 9.57 10.13 -5.23
N LEU A 110 9.43 9.19 -4.29
CA LEU A 110 10.34 9.02 -3.16
C LEU A 110 11.79 8.77 -3.62
N MET A 111 11.98 7.92 -4.64
CA MET A 111 13.32 7.68 -5.19
C MET A 111 13.95 8.94 -5.79
N VAL A 112 13.17 9.76 -6.48
CA VAL A 112 13.66 11.01 -7.09
C VAL A 112 13.91 12.08 -6.03
N THR A 113 13.01 12.23 -5.05
CA THR A 113 13.07 13.33 -4.07
C THR A 113 13.95 13.01 -2.87
N GLU A 114 13.81 11.80 -2.30
CA GLU A 114 14.43 11.39 -1.05
C GLU A 114 15.48 10.26 -1.23
N GLY A 115 15.60 9.74 -2.45
CA GLY A 115 16.51 8.67 -2.79
C GLY A 115 16.14 7.31 -2.17
N SER A 116 17.11 6.39 -2.22
CA SER A 116 16.94 5.05 -1.64
C SER A 116 16.76 5.07 -0.12
N PHE A 117 17.25 6.10 0.55
CA PHE A 117 17.08 6.25 2.00
C PHE A 117 15.60 6.53 2.34
N GLY A 118 14.95 7.49 1.68
CA GLY A 118 13.53 7.80 1.91
C GLY A 118 12.61 6.65 1.49
N LEU A 119 12.84 6.06 0.31
CA LEU A 119 12.11 4.87 -0.10
C LEU A 119 12.30 3.70 0.86
N GLY A 120 13.53 3.48 1.35
CA GLY A 120 13.87 2.44 2.32
C GLY A 120 13.12 2.61 3.65
N LEU A 121 13.03 3.83 4.18
CA LEU A 121 12.25 4.13 5.39
C LEU A 121 10.76 3.89 5.16
N PHE A 122 10.22 4.33 4.03
CA PHE A 122 8.82 4.08 3.68
C PHE A 122 8.52 2.58 3.61
N LEU A 123 9.33 1.81 2.89
CA LEU A 123 9.18 0.36 2.78
C LEU A 123 9.36 -0.33 4.13
N PHE A 124 10.27 0.13 4.98
CA PHE A 124 10.44 -0.38 6.34
C PHE A 124 9.16 -0.25 7.16
N ILE A 125 8.47 0.90 7.09
CA ILE A 125 7.19 1.11 7.78
C ILE A 125 6.10 0.22 7.19
N VAL A 126 5.99 0.12 5.86
CA VAL A 126 5.02 -0.74 5.18
C VAL A 126 5.21 -2.21 5.56
N VAL A 127 6.43 -2.71 5.41
CA VAL A 127 6.78 -4.11 5.70
C VAL A 127 6.62 -4.41 7.19
N GLY A 128 7.09 -3.52 8.06
CA GLY A 128 6.94 -3.65 9.52
C GLY A 128 5.47 -3.70 9.94
N THR A 129 4.63 -2.84 9.35
CA THR A 129 3.17 -2.86 9.58
C THR A 129 2.55 -4.17 9.08
N GLY A 130 2.95 -4.65 7.92
CA GLY A 130 2.49 -5.93 7.36
C GLY A 130 2.90 -7.13 8.23
N ILE A 131 4.17 -7.22 8.61
CA ILE A 131 4.69 -8.29 9.49
C ILE A 131 3.92 -8.28 10.81
N ARG A 132 3.66 -7.10 11.37
CA ARG A 132 2.91 -6.99 12.60
C ARG A 132 1.48 -7.51 12.48
N LEU A 133 0.78 -7.15 11.42
CA LEU A 133 -0.58 -7.66 11.16
C LEU A 133 -0.57 -9.18 10.97
N LEU A 134 0.38 -9.73 10.19
CA LEU A 134 0.53 -11.17 10.01
C LEU A 134 0.82 -11.89 11.34
N HIS A 135 1.66 -11.29 12.19
CA HIS A 135 1.94 -11.83 13.52
C HIS A 135 0.71 -11.80 14.45
N LEU A 136 -0.12 -10.76 14.38
CA LEU A 136 -1.40 -10.71 15.09
C LEU A 136 -2.36 -11.80 14.59
N MET A 137 -2.42 -12.03 13.28
CA MET A 137 -3.26 -13.08 12.69
C MET A 137 -2.88 -14.50 13.14
N SER A 138 -1.62 -14.76 13.44
CA SER A 138 -1.15 -16.08 13.91
C SER A 138 -1.51 -16.37 15.36
N ARG A 139 -2.06 -15.39 16.10
CA ARG A 139 -2.46 -15.56 17.50
C ARG A 139 -3.91 -16.03 17.63
N PRO A 140 -4.26 -16.68 18.74
CA PRO A 140 -5.65 -16.97 19.08
C PRO A 140 -6.36 -15.66 19.42
N LEU A 141 -7.13 -15.12 18.48
CA LEU A 141 -7.93 -13.91 18.62
C LEU A 141 -9.42 -14.27 18.64
N ALA A 142 -10.21 -13.48 19.34
CA ALA A 142 -11.66 -13.51 19.23
C ALA A 142 -12.09 -13.24 17.77
N PRO A 143 -13.23 -13.77 17.30
CA PRO A 143 -13.66 -13.60 15.90
C PRO A 143 -13.73 -12.14 15.45
N ALA A 144 -14.20 -11.23 16.30
CA ALA A 144 -14.28 -9.80 16.00
C ALA A 144 -12.89 -9.16 15.83
N ASP A 145 -11.94 -9.48 16.72
CA ASP A 145 -10.58 -8.97 16.66
C ASP A 145 -9.83 -9.50 15.42
N ARG A 146 -10.08 -10.77 15.09
CA ARG A 146 -9.53 -11.38 13.88
C ARG A 146 -10.03 -10.65 12.62
N LEU A 147 -11.33 -10.34 12.56
CA LEU A 147 -11.90 -9.58 11.44
C LEU A 147 -11.27 -8.19 11.34
N LEU A 148 -11.04 -7.52 12.46
CA LEU A 148 -10.37 -6.22 12.51
C LEU A 148 -8.95 -6.29 11.94
N VAL A 149 -8.15 -7.27 12.34
CA VAL A 149 -6.78 -7.46 11.81
C VAL A 149 -6.79 -7.74 10.31
N PHE A 150 -7.72 -8.58 9.83
CA PHE A 150 -7.89 -8.83 8.39
C PHE A 150 -8.27 -7.56 7.63
N ALA A 151 -9.18 -6.76 8.16
CA ALA A 151 -9.57 -5.50 7.54
C ALA A 151 -8.37 -4.55 7.39
N HIS A 152 -7.54 -4.45 8.43
CA HIS A 152 -6.33 -3.61 8.38
C HIS A 152 -5.30 -4.14 7.37
N LEU A 153 -5.11 -5.45 7.28
CA LEU A 153 -4.20 -6.01 6.27
C LEU A 153 -4.74 -5.77 4.85
N SER A 154 -6.05 -5.85 4.65
CA SER A 154 -6.70 -5.53 3.37
C SER A 154 -6.50 -4.07 2.98
N VAL A 155 -6.65 -3.15 3.95
CA VAL A 155 -6.39 -1.71 3.74
C VAL A 155 -4.93 -1.48 3.36
N LEU A 156 -3.97 -2.13 4.04
CA LEU A 156 -2.55 -2.01 3.71
C LEU A 156 -2.26 -2.47 2.28
N ILE A 157 -2.81 -3.62 1.88
CA ILE A 157 -2.67 -4.16 0.50
C ILE A 157 -3.23 -3.17 -0.51
N GLY A 158 -4.44 -2.66 -0.27
CA GLY A 158 -5.08 -1.68 -1.14
C GLY A 158 -4.26 -0.40 -1.27
N LEU A 159 -3.75 0.13 -0.17
CA LEU A 159 -2.94 1.34 -0.13
C LEU A 159 -1.62 1.15 -0.88
N VAL A 160 -0.86 0.10 -0.57
CA VAL A 160 0.42 -0.21 -1.23
C VAL A 160 0.24 -0.36 -2.75
N THR A 161 -0.87 -0.96 -3.19
CA THR A 161 -1.20 -1.06 -4.61
C THR A 161 -1.57 0.30 -5.21
N THR A 162 -2.37 1.09 -4.51
CA THR A 162 -2.83 2.39 -5.01
C THR A 162 -1.66 3.33 -5.28
N VAL A 163 -0.69 3.41 -4.37
CA VAL A 163 0.46 4.32 -4.48
C VAL A 163 1.45 3.95 -5.59
N THR A 164 1.30 2.78 -6.24
CA THR A 164 2.03 2.49 -7.49
C THR A 164 1.56 3.34 -8.67
N THR A 165 0.37 3.92 -8.58
CA THR A 165 -0.28 4.64 -9.68
C THR A 165 -0.74 6.04 -9.33
N VAL A 166 -0.61 6.43 -8.06
CA VAL A 166 -0.97 7.75 -7.54
C VAL A 166 0.07 8.13 -6.49
N TYR A 167 0.50 9.39 -6.48
CA TYR A 167 1.32 9.89 -5.39
C TYR A 167 0.47 10.15 -4.13
N MET A 168 1.07 10.03 -2.97
CA MET A 168 0.43 10.37 -1.71
C MET A 168 0.47 11.89 -1.52
N GLY A 169 -0.68 12.57 -1.71
CA GLY A 169 -0.81 13.95 -1.27
C GLY A 169 -0.74 14.07 0.25
N GLU A 170 -0.56 15.28 0.77
CA GLU A 170 -0.37 15.55 2.21
C GLU A 170 -1.37 14.84 3.11
N GLN A 171 -2.65 14.83 2.75
CA GLN A 171 -3.72 14.18 3.52
C GLN A 171 -3.54 12.66 3.58
N VAL A 172 -3.14 12.03 2.47
CA VAL A 172 -2.95 10.57 2.40
C VAL A 172 -1.73 10.15 3.20
N VAL A 173 -0.67 10.96 3.20
CA VAL A 173 0.53 10.75 4.03
C VAL A 173 0.17 10.71 5.52
N VAL A 174 -0.59 11.72 6.00
CA VAL A 174 -1.03 11.77 7.40
C VAL A 174 -1.87 10.54 7.76
N LEU A 175 -2.85 10.17 6.91
CA LEU A 175 -3.69 8.99 7.12
C LEU A 175 -2.87 7.69 7.15
N PHE A 176 -1.84 7.58 6.30
CA PHE A 176 -0.94 6.43 6.28
C PHE A 176 -0.19 6.28 7.61
N PHE A 177 0.41 7.37 8.12
CA PHE A 177 1.13 7.32 9.40
C PHE A 177 0.20 7.07 10.59
N MET A 178 -1.01 7.66 10.58
CA MET A 178 -2.04 7.34 11.58
C MET A 178 -2.42 5.86 11.55
N PHE A 179 -2.63 5.31 10.37
CA PHE A 179 -2.93 3.89 10.17
C PHE A 179 -1.79 3.00 10.70
N ALA A 180 -0.55 3.29 10.32
CA ALA A 180 0.62 2.53 10.77
C ALA A 180 0.76 2.60 12.31
N GLY A 181 0.59 3.78 12.90
CA GLY A 181 0.60 3.98 14.34
C GLY A 181 -0.50 3.21 15.06
N TRP A 182 -1.72 3.22 14.51
CA TRP A 182 -2.84 2.45 15.05
C TRP A 182 -2.52 0.94 15.08
N VAL A 183 -2.01 0.39 13.98
CA VAL A 183 -1.60 -1.03 13.92
C VAL A 183 -0.56 -1.35 14.99
N GLN A 184 0.38 -0.45 15.28
CA GLN A 184 1.36 -0.65 16.36
C GLN A 184 0.70 -0.70 17.75
N GLY A 185 -0.36 0.04 17.99
CA GLY A 185 -1.12 0.07 19.24
C GLY A 185 -2.08 -1.10 19.46
N MET A 186 -2.42 -1.88 18.41
CA MET A 186 -3.45 -2.93 18.52
C MET A 186 -3.15 -4.01 19.56
N ARG A 187 -1.90 -4.44 19.72
CA ARG A 187 -1.55 -5.55 20.62
C ARG A 187 -1.90 -5.29 22.09
N PRO A 188 -1.56 -4.13 22.67
CA PRO A 188 -1.96 -3.83 24.04
C PRO A 188 -3.47 -3.78 24.23
N ALA A 189 -4.20 -3.21 23.26
CA ALA A 189 -5.66 -3.11 23.31
C ALA A 189 -6.34 -4.49 23.26
N LEU A 190 -5.91 -5.37 22.36
CA LEU A 190 -6.44 -6.74 22.25
C LEU A 190 -6.12 -7.59 23.47
N ALA A 191 -4.91 -7.45 24.03
CA ALA A 191 -4.54 -8.15 25.28
C ALA A 191 -5.36 -7.67 26.48
N ALA A 192 -5.59 -6.37 26.59
CA ALA A 192 -6.43 -5.78 27.62
C ALA A 192 -7.88 -6.25 27.51
N ALA A 193 -8.46 -6.24 26.30
CA ALA A 193 -9.83 -6.72 26.06
C ALA A 193 -10.00 -8.20 26.45
N GLY A 194 -9.03 -9.07 26.13
CA GLY A 194 -9.03 -10.47 26.52
C GLY A 194 -8.95 -10.68 28.04
N ALA A 195 -8.15 -9.87 28.74
CA ALA A 195 -8.06 -9.90 30.20
C ALA A 195 -9.39 -9.49 30.85
N TRP A 196 -10.08 -8.49 30.31
CA TRP A 196 -11.40 -8.05 30.84
C TRP A 196 -12.49 -9.10 30.62
N GLN A 197 -12.50 -9.81 29.50
CA GLN A 197 -13.46 -10.90 29.25
C GLN A 197 -13.29 -12.07 30.24
N ASN A 198 -12.04 -12.35 30.62
CA ASN A 198 -11.74 -13.46 31.54
C ASN A 198 -12.02 -13.12 33.02
N THR A 199 -12.07 -11.84 33.40
CA THR A 199 -12.28 -11.45 34.80
C THR A 199 -13.74 -11.30 35.17
N GLY A 200 -14.69 -11.29 34.23
CA GLY A 200 -16.12 -11.12 34.52
C GLY A 200 -16.47 -9.82 35.26
N ALA A 201 -15.49 -8.96 35.46
CA ALA A 201 -15.65 -7.74 36.23
C ALA A 201 -16.50 -6.72 35.47
N PRO A 202 -17.56 -6.17 36.00
CA PRO A 202 -18.35 -5.14 35.35
C PRO A 202 -17.48 -3.90 35.12
N VAL A 203 -17.57 -3.34 33.91
CA VAL A 203 -16.88 -2.10 33.54
C VAL A 203 -17.35 -0.97 34.44
N ARG A 204 -16.57 -0.63 35.47
CA ARG A 204 -16.83 0.55 36.29
C ARG A 204 -16.27 1.78 35.59
N PHE A 205 -17.11 2.49 34.85
CA PHE A 205 -16.80 3.84 34.43
C PHE A 205 -16.62 4.73 35.67
N ARG A 206 -15.38 5.02 36.03
CA ARG A 206 -15.07 6.03 37.02
C ARG A 206 -15.43 7.39 36.39
N ARG A 207 -16.53 8.01 36.83
CA ARG A 207 -16.83 9.40 36.49
C ARG A 207 -15.66 10.25 36.97
N VAL A 208 -14.82 10.71 36.01
CA VAL A 208 -13.81 11.74 36.26
C VAL A 208 -14.49 13.08 35.97
N LEU A 209 -15.45 13.45 36.79
CA LEU A 209 -16.02 14.79 36.88
C LEU A 209 -16.19 15.07 38.35
N ALA A 210 -15.21 15.74 38.91
CA ALA A 210 -15.28 16.58 40.07
C ALA A 210 -14.41 17.80 39.80
#